data_1cd16b63f50251713001155e799367b5
#
_entry.id   1cd16b63f50251713001155e799367b5
#
_cell.length_a   1.000
_cell.length_b   1.000
_cell.length_c   1.000
_cell.angle_alpha   90.00
_cell.angle_beta   90.00
_cell.angle_gamma   90.00
#
_symmetry.space_group_name_H-M   'P 1'
#
loop_
_entity.id
_entity.type
_entity.pdbx_description
1 polymer ?
#
loop_
_entity_poly.entity_id
_entity_poly.type
_entity_poly.pdbx_seq_one_letter_code
_entity_poly.pdbx_strand_id
1 'polypeptide(L)'
;VEKPIEKIECTTTFYNTNNIEKRKEIIILNNNFRILKELRYNSDGEEIFKMENEYKFDSLKITNKTTRKIPLLGNEIITSSFEYDSKNFLTKIVKRNNKNQIIETIRFENDDKGNPVLLKINNGEYGYEKATYDYENNTYSTFVYNAYNELVSSDKTIRFDFDIPSEDHKFNEYGDLIESKKFKFEYKYDKFGNWTKETRYKVVGKNKIKDAEFTRKITYK
;
A
#
# COMPACT_ATOMS: atom_id res chain seq x y z
N VAL A 1 -18.36 -12.97 16.48
CA VAL A 1 -18.49 -13.09 15.01
C VAL A 1 -18.03 -11.78 14.43
N GLU A 2 -16.92 -11.80 13.69
CA GLU A 2 -16.41 -10.62 12.97
C GLU A 2 -17.46 -10.18 11.95
N LYS A 3 -17.90 -8.94 12.08
CA LYS A 3 -18.83 -8.34 11.13
C LYS A 3 -18.05 -7.76 9.97
N PRO A 4 -18.36 -8.10 8.68
CA PRO A 4 -17.58 -7.61 7.56
C PRO A 4 -17.66 -6.09 7.46
N ILE A 5 -16.49 -5.47 7.27
CA ILE A 5 -16.37 -4.02 7.08
C ILE A 5 -16.72 -3.70 5.61
N GLU A 6 -17.63 -2.74 5.42
CA GLU A 6 -18.02 -2.22 4.11
C GLU A 6 -17.21 -0.96 3.77
N LYS A 7 -17.08 -0.03 4.74
CA LYS A 7 -16.50 1.29 4.52
C LYS A 7 -15.73 1.77 5.74
N ILE A 8 -14.59 2.41 5.48
CA ILE A 8 -13.80 3.13 6.49
C ILE A 8 -13.64 4.58 6.04
N GLU A 9 -14.05 5.53 6.88
CA GLU A 9 -13.72 6.94 6.73
C GLU A 9 -12.65 7.29 7.75
N CYS A 10 -11.44 7.61 7.30
CA CYS A 10 -10.33 8.00 8.14
C CYS A 10 -10.10 9.51 8.06
N THR A 11 -9.93 10.16 9.21
CA THR A 11 -9.44 11.54 9.27
C THR A 11 -8.12 11.53 10.04
N THR A 12 -7.07 12.08 9.44
CA THR A 12 -5.76 12.25 10.05
C THR A 12 -5.53 13.72 10.33
N THR A 13 -5.11 14.03 11.56
CA THR A 13 -4.70 15.37 11.98
C THR A 13 -3.23 15.30 12.38
N PHE A 14 -2.37 16.04 11.69
CA PHE A 14 -0.95 16.20 12.02
C PHE A 14 -0.76 17.49 12.83
N TYR A 15 -0.03 17.38 13.95
CA TYR A 15 0.28 18.49 14.84
C TYR A 15 1.75 18.90 14.64
N ASN A 16 2.00 19.66 13.57
CA ASN A 16 3.33 20.25 13.33
C ASN A 16 3.49 21.51 14.17
N THR A 17 4.73 21.88 14.50
CA THR A 17 5.07 23.03 15.36
C THR A 17 4.45 24.36 14.91
N ASN A 18 4.17 24.52 13.61
CA ASN A 18 3.68 25.78 13.04
C ASN A 18 2.36 25.66 12.29
N ASN A 19 1.77 24.46 12.17
CA ASN A 19 0.53 24.25 11.41
C ASN A 19 -0.17 22.95 11.84
N ILE A 20 -1.50 22.96 11.76
CA ILE A 20 -2.34 21.76 11.89
C ILE A 20 -2.84 21.40 10.51
N GLU A 21 -2.40 20.25 10.01
CA GLU A 21 -2.85 19.72 8.72
C GLU A 21 -3.89 18.60 8.94
N LYS A 22 -5.00 18.68 8.24
CA LYS A 22 -6.03 17.63 8.24
C LYS A 22 -6.12 16.98 6.86
N ARG A 23 -6.24 15.67 6.84
CA ARG A 23 -6.49 14.88 5.63
C ARG A 23 -7.64 13.93 5.89
N LYS A 24 -8.43 13.66 4.86
CA LYS A 24 -9.51 12.67 4.91
C LYS A 24 -9.28 11.61 3.84
N GLU A 25 -9.54 10.36 4.21
CA GLU A 25 -9.52 9.20 3.32
C GLU A 25 -10.83 8.41 3.49
N ILE A 26 -11.36 7.90 2.38
CA ILE A 26 -12.53 7.02 2.38
C ILE A 26 -12.15 5.76 1.62
N ILE A 27 -12.29 4.60 2.26
CA ILE A 27 -12.00 3.29 1.69
C ILE A 27 -13.29 2.47 1.67
N ILE A 28 -13.64 1.92 0.52
CA ILE A 28 -14.77 1.01 0.32
C ILE A 28 -14.20 -0.37 -0.01
N LEU A 29 -14.69 -1.41 0.68
CA LEU A 29 -14.19 -2.78 0.61
C LEU A 29 -15.25 -3.72 0.02
N ASN A 30 -14.79 -4.78 -0.67
CA ASN A 30 -15.62 -5.92 -1.01
C ASN A 30 -15.73 -6.93 0.15
N ASN A 31 -16.39 -8.08 -0.08
CA ASN A 31 -16.57 -9.11 0.94
C ASN A 31 -15.26 -9.80 1.38
N ASN A 32 -14.22 -9.76 0.55
CA ASN A 32 -12.89 -10.31 0.82
C ASN A 32 -11.91 -9.25 1.32
N PHE A 33 -12.42 -8.12 1.87
CA PHE A 33 -11.63 -7.00 2.39
C PHE A 33 -10.67 -6.39 1.36
N ARG A 34 -10.96 -6.53 0.04
CA ARG A 34 -10.19 -5.87 -1.02
C ARG A 34 -10.76 -4.49 -1.28
N ILE A 35 -9.89 -3.51 -1.51
CA ILE A 35 -10.29 -2.12 -1.77
C ILE A 35 -10.97 -2.04 -3.15
N LEU A 36 -12.28 -1.72 -3.17
CA LEU A 36 -13.02 -1.38 -4.38
C LEU A 36 -12.78 0.07 -4.79
N LYS A 37 -12.77 0.96 -3.79
CA LYS A 37 -12.60 2.39 -4.02
C LYS A 37 -11.86 3.05 -2.88
N GLU A 38 -10.99 3.98 -3.22
CA GLU A 38 -10.29 4.86 -2.28
C GLU A 38 -10.39 6.30 -2.76
N LEU A 39 -10.69 7.21 -1.84
CA LEU A 39 -10.76 8.65 -2.07
C LEU A 39 -9.89 9.34 -1.03
N ARG A 40 -9.06 10.30 -1.46
CA ARG A 40 -8.28 11.14 -0.55
C ARG A 40 -8.57 12.61 -0.79
N TYR A 41 -8.69 13.34 0.29
CA TYR A 41 -9.00 14.76 0.30
C TYR A 41 -7.89 15.53 1.01
N ASN A 42 -7.60 16.75 0.51
CA ASN A 42 -6.71 17.68 1.18
C ASN A 42 -7.39 18.39 2.36
N SER A 43 -6.67 19.32 3.00
CA SER A 43 -7.17 20.12 4.13
C SER A 43 -8.41 20.97 3.80
N ASP A 44 -8.57 21.35 2.53
CA ASP A 44 -9.66 22.20 2.06
C ASP A 44 -10.90 21.40 1.67
N GLY A 45 -10.83 20.06 1.81
CA GLY A 45 -11.90 19.12 1.46
C GLY A 45 -11.99 18.83 -0.05
N GLU A 46 -11.00 19.22 -0.85
CA GLU A 46 -10.96 18.89 -2.27
C GLU A 46 -10.44 17.45 -2.45
N GLU A 47 -11.07 16.69 -3.35
CA GLU A 47 -10.60 15.38 -3.78
C GLU A 47 -9.28 15.53 -4.57
N ILE A 48 -8.20 14.94 -4.06
CA ILE A 48 -6.86 14.98 -4.67
C ILE A 48 -6.45 13.65 -5.27
N PHE A 49 -7.13 12.57 -4.88
CA PHE A 49 -6.86 11.22 -5.35
C PHE A 49 -8.13 10.39 -5.32
N LYS A 50 -8.34 9.61 -6.37
CA LYS A 50 -9.39 8.59 -6.48
C LYS A 50 -8.78 7.33 -7.09
N MET A 51 -9.06 6.17 -6.50
CA MET A 51 -8.72 4.86 -7.03
C MET A 51 -9.98 3.99 -7.08
N GLU A 52 -10.18 3.29 -8.19
CA GLU A 52 -11.27 2.33 -8.39
C GLU A 52 -10.67 1.02 -8.90
N ASN A 53 -11.00 -0.09 -8.26
CA ASN A 53 -10.55 -1.43 -8.61
C ASN A 53 -11.72 -2.32 -8.99
N GLU A 54 -11.51 -3.17 -9.98
CA GLU A 54 -12.40 -4.28 -10.31
C GLU A 54 -11.68 -5.61 -10.06
N TYR A 55 -12.43 -6.59 -9.58
CA TYR A 55 -11.91 -7.90 -9.25
C TYR A 55 -12.71 -9.00 -9.93
N LYS A 56 -12.01 -10.04 -10.38
CA LYS A 56 -12.60 -11.33 -10.76
C LYS A 56 -12.67 -12.22 -9.51
N PHE A 57 -13.82 -12.84 -9.24
CA PHE A 57 -14.04 -13.67 -8.06
C PHE A 57 -13.70 -12.97 -6.73
N ASP A 58 -13.95 -11.65 -6.64
CA ASP A 58 -13.68 -10.81 -5.46
C ASP A 58 -12.22 -10.82 -4.95
N SER A 59 -11.27 -11.41 -5.68
CA SER A 59 -9.89 -11.57 -5.23
C SER A 59 -8.84 -11.16 -6.26
N LEU A 60 -9.00 -11.55 -7.53
CA LEU A 60 -8.04 -11.22 -8.58
C LEU A 60 -8.36 -9.85 -9.19
N LYS A 61 -7.46 -8.90 -9.00
CA LYS A 61 -7.61 -7.55 -9.55
C LYS A 61 -7.48 -7.58 -11.08
N ILE A 62 -8.52 -7.19 -11.80
CA ILE A 62 -8.51 -7.13 -13.28
C ILE A 62 -8.28 -5.72 -13.80
N THR A 63 -8.80 -4.70 -13.11
CA THR A 63 -8.53 -3.31 -13.46
C THR A 63 -8.25 -2.46 -12.23
N ASN A 64 -7.51 -1.40 -12.43
CA ASN A 64 -7.30 -0.32 -11.47
C ASN A 64 -7.34 1.00 -12.25
N LYS A 65 -8.19 1.93 -11.85
CA LYS A 65 -8.22 3.29 -12.38
C LYS A 65 -7.86 4.26 -11.28
N THR A 66 -6.78 5.02 -11.48
CA THR A 66 -6.38 6.10 -10.58
C THR A 66 -6.61 7.45 -11.25
N THR A 67 -7.12 8.39 -10.47
CA THR A 67 -7.21 9.80 -10.84
C THR A 67 -6.47 10.58 -9.76
N ARG A 68 -5.49 11.39 -10.15
CA ARG A 68 -4.70 12.23 -9.25
C ARG A 68 -4.80 13.68 -9.71
N LYS A 69 -5.14 14.59 -8.81
CA LYS A 69 -5.08 16.03 -9.07
C LYS A 69 -3.64 16.50 -8.94
N ILE A 70 -3.06 16.98 -10.04
CA ILE A 70 -1.73 17.57 -10.07
C ILE A 70 -1.89 19.08 -10.12
N PRO A 71 -1.35 19.84 -9.14
CA PRO A 71 -1.41 21.28 -9.16
C PRO A 71 -0.91 21.84 -10.49
N LEU A 72 -1.64 22.80 -11.06
CA LEU A 72 -1.37 23.48 -12.34
C LEU A 72 -1.51 22.62 -13.62
N LEU A 73 -1.46 21.27 -13.53
CA LEU A 73 -1.53 20.36 -14.68
C LEU A 73 -2.91 19.70 -14.86
N GLY A 74 -3.79 19.81 -13.84
CA GLY A 74 -5.10 19.18 -13.86
C GLY A 74 -5.08 17.73 -13.40
N ASN A 75 -5.97 16.89 -13.95
CA ASN A 75 -6.10 15.50 -13.52
C ASN A 75 -5.24 14.56 -14.38
N GLU A 76 -4.36 13.81 -13.73
CA GLU A 76 -3.73 12.63 -14.31
C GLU A 76 -4.65 11.43 -14.11
N ILE A 77 -4.96 10.71 -15.19
CA ILE A 77 -5.77 9.50 -15.16
C ILE A 77 -4.94 8.36 -15.75
N ILE A 78 -4.75 7.31 -14.94
CA ILE A 78 -4.07 6.09 -15.35
C ILE A 78 -5.02 4.91 -15.13
N THR A 79 -5.18 4.09 -16.17
CA THR A 79 -5.90 2.81 -16.09
C THR A 79 -4.92 1.67 -16.26
N SER A 80 -4.88 0.76 -15.30
CA SER A 80 -4.07 -0.46 -15.33
C SER A 80 -4.94 -1.68 -15.54
N SER A 81 -4.57 -2.57 -16.43
CA SER A 81 -5.16 -3.91 -16.58
C SER A 81 -4.15 -4.98 -16.15
N PHE A 82 -4.64 -6.06 -15.54
CA PHE A 82 -3.84 -7.14 -14.95
C PHE A 82 -4.16 -8.45 -15.65
N GLU A 83 -3.14 -9.17 -16.11
CA GLU A 83 -3.26 -10.47 -16.77
C GLU A 83 -2.60 -11.54 -15.88
N TYR A 84 -3.22 -12.72 -15.84
CA TYR A 84 -2.81 -13.84 -14.99
C TYR A 84 -2.66 -15.10 -15.82
N ASP A 85 -1.81 -16.02 -15.40
CA ASP A 85 -1.69 -17.36 -15.97
C ASP A 85 -2.81 -18.30 -15.47
N SER A 86 -2.74 -19.56 -15.89
CA SER A 86 -3.70 -20.59 -15.49
C SER A 86 -3.67 -20.95 -13.99
N LYS A 87 -2.59 -20.61 -13.28
CA LYS A 87 -2.41 -20.77 -11.83
C LYS A 87 -2.86 -19.53 -11.06
N ASN A 88 -3.36 -18.49 -11.73
CA ASN A 88 -3.69 -17.17 -11.19
C ASN A 88 -2.47 -16.38 -10.69
N PHE A 89 -1.28 -16.62 -11.22
CA PHE A 89 -0.11 -15.79 -10.97
C PHE A 89 -0.10 -14.61 -11.93
N LEU A 90 0.22 -13.41 -11.43
CA LEU A 90 0.28 -12.19 -12.22
C LEU A 90 1.42 -12.30 -13.25
N THR A 91 1.09 -12.14 -14.54
CA THR A 91 2.06 -12.23 -15.64
C THR A 91 2.28 -10.91 -16.35
N LYS A 92 1.30 -9.97 -16.26
CA LYS A 92 1.41 -8.70 -16.97
C LYS A 92 0.54 -7.61 -16.37
N ILE A 93 1.06 -6.38 -16.39
CA ILE A 93 0.32 -5.16 -16.13
C ILE A 93 0.47 -4.24 -17.34
N VAL A 94 -0.64 -3.69 -17.84
CA VAL A 94 -0.63 -2.67 -18.90
C VAL A 94 -1.23 -1.39 -18.35
N LYS A 95 -0.46 -0.31 -18.35
CA LYS A 95 -0.92 1.02 -17.94
C LYS A 95 -1.22 1.89 -19.15
N ARG A 96 -2.35 2.59 -19.09
CA ARG A 96 -2.83 3.52 -20.12
C ARG A 96 -3.14 4.87 -19.54
N ASN A 97 -2.88 5.91 -20.33
CA ASN A 97 -3.27 7.28 -20.00
C ASN A 97 -4.76 7.54 -20.29
N ASN A 98 -5.22 8.79 -20.07
CA ASN A 98 -6.60 9.23 -20.32
C ASN A 98 -7.04 9.15 -21.81
N LYS A 99 -6.09 9.06 -22.75
CA LYS A 99 -6.32 8.87 -24.19
C LYS A 99 -6.30 7.39 -24.61
N ASN A 100 -6.29 6.47 -23.64
CA ASN A 100 -6.18 5.02 -23.84
C ASN A 100 -4.87 4.56 -24.51
N GLN A 101 -3.84 5.41 -24.57
CA GLN A 101 -2.52 5.05 -25.07
C GLN A 101 -1.76 4.29 -24.01
N ILE A 102 -1.07 3.21 -24.41
CA ILE A 102 -0.19 2.46 -23.51
C ILE A 102 1.01 3.35 -23.18
N ILE A 103 1.23 3.56 -21.87
CA ILE A 103 2.36 4.32 -21.34
C ILE A 103 3.40 3.42 -20.66
N GLU A 104 2.97 2.25 -20.19
CA GLU A 104 3.87 1.29 -19.57
C GLU A 104 3.29 -0.13 -19.68
N THR A 105 4.17 -1.10 -19.92
CA THR A 105 3.84 -2.52 -19.82
C THR A 105 4.87 -3.19 -18.91
N ILE A 106 4.41 -3.89 -17.88
CA ILE A 106 5.25 -4.66 -16.96
C ILE A 106 4.93 -6.13 -17.18
N ARG A 107 5.95 -6.96 -17.41
CA ARG A 107 5.84 -8.41 -17.56
C ARG A 107 6.58 -9.12 -16.44
N PHE A 108 5.99 -10.22 -15.98
CA PHE A 108 6.53 -11.05 -14.92
C PHE A 108 6.70 -12.48 -15.42
N GLU A 109 7.81 -13.11 -15.04
CA GLU A 109 7.94 -14.56 -14.98
C GLU A 109 7.95 -14.95 -13.52
N ASN A 110 7.19 -15.96 -13.15
CA ASN A 110 7.02 -16.38 -11.77
C ASN A 110 7.61 -17.78 -11.56
N ASP A 111 8.05 -18.06 -10.35
CA ASP A 111 8.38 -19.42 -9.92
C ASP A 111 7.11 -20.26 -9.67
N ASP A 112 7.28 -21.48 -9.21
CA ASP A 112 6.18 -22.41 -8.93
C ASP A 112 5.27 -21.98 -7.76
N LYS A 113 5.74 -21.06 -6.92
CA LYS A 113 4.99 -20.48 -5.79
C LYS A 113 4.31 -19.17 -6.14
N GLY A 114 4.53 -18.64 -7.36
CA GLY A 114 3.94 -17.40 -7.84
C GLY A 114 4.72 -16.14 -7.49
N ASN A 115 5.97 -16.28 -7.03
CA ASN A 115 6.84 -15.15 -6.78
C ASN A 115 7.57 -14.74 -8.07
N PRO A 116 7.65 -13.44 -8.40
CA PRO A 116 8.27 -12.97 -9.63
C PRO A 116 9.80 -13.19 -9.60
N VAL A 117 10.31 -14.01 -10.53
CA VAL A 117 11.75 -14.24 -10.73
C VAL A 117 12.35 -13.35 -11.81
N LEU A 118 11.52 -12.78 -12.66
CA LEU A 118 11.90 -11.80 -13.67
C LEU A 118 10.81 -10.74 -13.83
N LEU A 119 11.21 -9.48 -13.87
CA LEU A 119 10.37 -8.32 -14.15
C LEU A 119 10.99 -7.51 -15.29
N LYS A 120 10.19 -7.23 -16.35
CA LYS A 120 10.58 -6.37 -17.47
C LYS A 120 9.58 -5.24 -17.66
N ILE A 121 10.08 -4.01 -17.79
CA ILE A 121 9.27 -2.83 -18.14
C ILE A 121 9.47 -2.55 -19.63
N ASN A 122 8.38 -2.31 -20.37
CA ASN A 122 8.38 -2.04 -21.82
C ASN A 122 9.25 -3.01 -22.62
N ASN A 123 9.08 -4.33 -22.34
CA ASN A 123 9.86 -5.42 -22.95
C ASN A 123 11.38 -5.37 -22.66
N GLY A 124 11.80 -4.65 -21.60
CA GLY A 124 13.20 -4.53 -21.22
C GLY A 124 13.93 -3.37 -21.90
N GLU A 125 13.20 -2.42 -22.48
CA GLU A 125 13.78 -1.22 -23.12
C GLU A 125 14.72 -0.46 -22.17
N TYR A 126 14.40 -0.45 -20.87
CA TYR A 126 15.21 0.21 -19.84
C TYR A 126 15.97 -0.76 -18.93
N GLY A 127 15.92 -2.06 -19.28
CA GLY A 127 16.50 -3.13 -18.49
C GLY A 127 15.46 -4.03 -17.82
N TYR A 128 15.90 -4.81 -16.85
CA TYR A 128 15.05 -5.78 -16.15
C TYR A 128 15.58 -6.06 -14.75
N GLU A 129 14.71 -6.61 -13.93
CA GLU A 129 15.06 -7.09 -12.60
C GLU A 129 14.89 -8.61 -12.52
N LYS A 130 15.86 -9.29 -11.89
CA LYS A 130 15.77 -10.70 -11.50
C LYS A 130 15.71 -10.83 -10.00
N ALA A 131 14.97 -11.84 -9.52
CA ALA A 131 14.97 -12.24 -8.13
C ALA A 131 15.28 -13.73 -8.00
N THR A 132 15.94 -14.09 -6.92
CA THR A 132 16.16 -15.48 -6.50
C THR A 132 15.67 -15.63 -5.08
N TYR A 133 14.92 -16.71 -4.79
CA TYR A 133 14.28 -16.95 -3.51
C TYR A 133 14.91 -18.14 -2.79
N ASP A 134 15.25 -17.94 -1.52
CA ASP A 134 15.67 -18.99 -0.58
C ASP A 134 14.54 -19.18 0.44
N TYR A 135 13.67 -20.14 0.16
CA TYR A 135 12.49 -20.42 0.98
C TYR A 135 12.81 -21.11 2.30
N GLU A 136 13.97 -21.75 2.41
CA GLU A 136 14.40 -22.40 3.66
C GLU A 136 14.82 -21.35 4.69
N ASN A 137 15.49 -20.30 4.22
CA ASN A 137 15.96 -19.20 5.06
C ASN A 137 15.03 -17.99 5.07
N ASN A 138 13.87 -18.05 4.39
CA ASN A 138 12.92 -16.93 4.22
C ASN A 138 13.60 -15.66 3.71
N THR A 139 14.47 -15.80 2.70
CA THR A 139 15.19 -14.67 2.09
C THR A 139 15.06 -14.65 0.57
N TYR A 140 15.32 -13.51 -0.02
CA TYR A 140 15.46 -13.36 -1.47
C TYR A 140 16.56 -12.36 -1.79
N SER A 141 17.04 -12.40 -3.03
CA SER A 141 18.01 -11.44 -3.58
C SER A 141 17.48 -10.87 -4.86
N THR A 142 17.73 -9.59 -5.12
CA THR A 142 17.36 -8.90 -6.36
C THR A 142 18.59 -8.43 -7.11
N PHE A 143 18.49 -8.40 -8.45
CA PHE A 143 19.55 -8.02 -9.36
C PHE A 143 18.94 -7.17 -10.47
N VAL A 144 19.35 -5.91 -10.56
CA VAL A 144 18.88 -4.96 -11.58
C VAL A 144 19.89 -4.88 -12.70
N TYR A 145 19.43 -5.06 -13.92
CA TYR A 145 20.22 -5.00 -15.15
C TYR A 145 19.72 -3.85 -16.03
N ASN A 146 20.65 -3.15 -16.69
CA ASN A 146 20.32 -2.17 -17.72
C ASN A 146 19.94 -2.84 -19.05
N ALA A 147 19.58 -2.05 -20.08
CA ALA A 147 19.22 -2.54 -21.41
C ALA A 147 20.37 -3.28 -22.14
N TYR A 148 21.60 -3.13 -21.70
CA TYR A 148 22.80 -3.78 -22.25
C TYR A 148 23.16 -5.08 -21.50
N ASN A 149 22.29 -5.57 -20.60
CA ASN A 149 22.52 -6.72 -19.72
C ASN A 149 23.67 -6.54 -18.71
N GLU A 150 24.02 -5.31 -18.39
CA GLU A 150 25.03 -5.03 -17.37
C GLU A 150 24.34 -4.91 -16.01
N LEU A 151 24.93 -5.54 -14.97
CA LEU A 151 24.43 -5.45 -13.60
C LEU A 151 24.65 -4.04 -13.05
N VAL A 152 23.55 -3.36 -12.72
CA VAL A 152 23.55 -1.98 -12.18
C VAL A 152 23.53 -1.98 -10.67
N SER A 153 22.72 -2.84 -10.06
CA SER A 153 22.63 -2.96 -8.60
C SER A 153 22.19 -4.35 -8.18
N SER A 154 22.51 -4.72 -6.96
CA SER A 154 22.02 -5.95 -6.35
C SER A 154 21.80 -5.76 -4.86
N ASP A 155 20.66 -6.25 -4.36
CA ASP A 155 20.38 -6.40 -2.94
C ASP A 155 20.38 -7.91 -2.62
N LYS A 156 21.21 -8.29 -1.67
CA LYS A 156 21.38 -9.69 -1.27
C LYS A 156 20.76 -9.93 0.09
N THR A 157 20.11 -11.09 0.22
CA THR A 157 19.62 -11.59 1.52
C THR A 157 18.58 -10.66 2.17
N ILE A 158 17.58 -10.25 1.36
CA ILE A 158 16.40 -9.53 1.87
C ILE A 158 15.48 -10.57 2.51
N ARG A 159 14.99 -10.30 3.72
CA ARG A 159 14.07 -11.21 4.42
C ARG A 159 12.64 -11.02 3.95
N PHE A 160 11.85 -12.13 3.87
CA PHE A 160 10.42 -12.08 3.59
C PHE A 160 9.59 -11.54 4.77
N ASP A 161 10.06 -11.79 5.97
CA ASP A 161 9.40 -11.43 7.22
C ASP A 161 9.80 -10.01 7.63
N PHE A 162 9.25 -9.02 6.93
CA PHE A 162 9.42 -7.60 7.25
C PHE A 162 8.82 -7.21 8.61
N ASP A 163 7.99 -8.07 9.19
CA ASP A 163 7.21 -7.82 10.41
C ASP A 163 7.84 -8.41 11.67
N ILE A 164 9.17 -8.70 11.70
CA ILE A 164 9.81 -9.00 12.99
C ILE A 164 9.82 -7.69 13.79
N PRO A 165 9.02 -7.61 14.87
CA PRO A 165 9.05 -6.46 15.75
C PRO A 165 10.47 -6.26 16.24
N SER A 166 11.00 -5.03 16.19
CA SER A 166 12.26 -4.75 16.87
C SER A 166 12.05 -4.96 18.37
N GLU A 167 13.14 -5.30 19.13
CA GLU A 167 13.09 -5.48 20.58
C GLU A 167 12.49 -4.28 21.33
N ASP A 168 12.51 -3.09 20.69
CA ASP A 168 11.95 -1.83 21.22
C ASP A 168 10.43 -1.68 20.99
N HIS A 169 9.77 -2.64 20.28
CA HIS A 169 8.34 -2.55 19.97
C HIS A 169 7.51 -3.26 21.05
N LYS A 170 6.51 -2.55 21.60
CA LYS A 170 5.51 -3.13 22.49
C LYS A 170 4.13 -3.06 21.84
N PHE A 171 3.38 -4.13 22.01
CA PHE A 171 2.03 -4.28 21.45
C PHE A 171 1.03 -4.45 22.57
N ASN A 172 -0.22 -4.06 22.30
CA ASN A 172 -1.34 -4.32 23.21
C ASN A 172 -1.96 -5.71 22.94
N GLU A 173 -3.03 -6.02 23.67
CA GLU A 173 -3.77 -7.28 23.54
C GLU A 173 -4.46 -7.49 22.18
N TYR A 174 -4.67 -6.40 21.41
CA TYR A 174 -5.23 -6.44 20.06
C TYR A 174 -4.16 -6.58 18.97
N GLY A 175 -2.87 -6.59 19.33
CA GLY A 175 -1.75 -6.64 18.39
C GLY A 175 -1.34 -5.27 17.82
N ASP A 176 -1.91 -4.16 18.30
CA ASP A 176 -1.53 -2.83 17.86
C ASP A 176 -0.29 -2.32 18.59
N LEU A 177 0.61 -1.65 17.86
CA LEU A 177 1.85 -1.08 18.40
C LEU A 177 1.56 0.07 19.37
N ILE A 178 1.93 -0.08 20.65
CA ILE A 178 1.73 0.95 21.68
C ILE A 178 3.00 1.75 22.01
N GLU A 179 4.18 1.21 21.73
CA GLU A 179 5.44 1.89 21.98
C GLU A 179 6.53 1.43 20.99
N SER A 180 7.32 2.39 20.52
CA SER A 180 8.55 2.20 19.79
C SER A 180 9.61 3.20 20.29
N LYS A 181 10.86 3.08 19.84
CA LYS A 181 11.96 3.99 20.25
C LYS A 181 11.63 5.48 20.11
N LYS A 182 10.82 5.85 19.10
CA LYS A 182 10.53 7.26 18.76
C LYS A 182 9.11 7.68 19.07
N PHE A 183 8.17 6.74 19.24
CA PHE A 183 6.75 7.02 19.31
C PHE A 183 6.06 6.20 20.39
N LYS A 184 5.00 6.78 20.97
CA LYS A 184 3.98 6.09 21.78
C LYS A 184 2.62 6.29 21.15
N PHE A 185 1.76 5.26 21.28
CA PHE A 185 0.44 5.23 20.67
C PHE A 185 -0.62 4.93 21.72
N GLU A 186 -1.77 5.60 21.60
CA GLU A 186 -2.94 5.37 22.43
C GLU A 186 -4.13 5.09 21.50
N TYR A 187 -4.93 4.05 21.80
CA TYR A 187 -6.04 3.60 20.97
C TYR A 187 -7.37 3.68 21.68
N LYS A 188 -8.46 3.85 20.91
CA LYS A 188 -9.82 3.54 21.30
C LYS A 188 -10.41 2.55 20.31
N TYR A 189 -11.19 1.60 20.80
CA TYR A 189 -11.77 0.52 20.01
C TYR A 189 -13.29 0.60 20.00
N ASP A 190 -13.91 0.06 18.97
CA ASP A 190 -15.32 -0.22 18.95
C ASP A 190 -15.64 -1.58 19.63
N LYS A 191 -16.92 -1.92 19.66
CA LYS A 191 -17.39 -3.20 20.23
C LYS A 191 -16.95 -4.46 19.49
N PHE A 192 -16.36 -4.32 18.31
CA PHE A 192 -15.86 -5.43 17.48
C PHE A 192 -14.34 -5.57 17.55
N GLY A 193 -13.66 -4.75 18.38
CA GLY A 193 -12.21 -4.76 18.53
C GLY A 193 -11.45 -3.97 17.45
N ASN A 194 -12.15 -3.25 16.56
CA ASN A 194 -11.51 -2.40 15.58
C ASN A 194 -11.20 -1.03 16.18
N TRP A 195 -9.96 -0.55 16.04
CA TRP A 195 -9.64 0.77 16.56
C TRP A 195 -10.37 1.87 15.76
N THR A 196 -10.94 2.82 16.52
CA THR A 196 -11.68 3.97 16.00
C THR A 196 -10.91 5.27 16.16
N LYS A 197 -9.95 5.28 17.07
CA LYS A 197 -9.03 6.39 17.27
C LYS A 197 -7.65 5.88 17.63
N GLU A 198 -6.63 6.45 17.00
CA GLU A 198 -5.22 6.34 17.37
C GLU A 198 -4.67 7.73 17.64
N THR A 199 -3.93 7.91 18.72
CA THR A 199 -3.18 9.13 19.00
C THR A 199 -1.70 8.76 19.07
N ARG A 200 -0.91 9.35 18.19
CA ARG A 200 0.54 9.17 18.14
C ARG A 200 1.24 10.33 18.85
N TYR A 201 2.18 9.99 19.71
CA TYR A 201 3.04 10.93 20.40
C TYR A 201 4.50 10.68 20.02
N LYS A 202 5.23 11.74 19.68
CA LYS A 202 6.68 11.70 19.53
C LYS A 202 7.34 11.79 20.90
N VAL A 203 8.33 10.93 21.16
CA VAL A 203 9.11 10.93 22.40
C VAL A 203 10.34 11.84 22.22
N VAL A 204 10.45 12.88 23.04
CA VAL A 204 11.57 13.82 23.06
C VAL A 204 12.11 13.90 24.49
N GLY A 205 13.21 13.21 24.76
CA GLY A 205 13.74 13.04 26.10
C GLY A 205 12.73 12.31 27.01
N LYS A 206 12.30 12.96 28.10
CA LYS A 206 11.28 12.42 29.03
C LYS A 206 9.84 12.83 28.67
N ASN A 207 9.67 13.68 27.68
CA ASN A 207 8.36 14.24 27.33
C ASN A 207 7.75 13.48 26.14
N LYS A 208 6.40 13.43 26.10
CA LYS A 208 5.64 13.01 24.92
C LYS A 208 4.91 14.22 24.32
N ILE A 209 5.09 14.46 23.04
CA ILE A 209 4.47 15.55 22.29
C ILE A 209 3.50 14.95 21.30
N LYS A 210 2.24 15.41 21.29
CA LYS A 210 1.23 14.95 20.34
C LYS A 210 1.69 15.25 18.92
N ASP A 211 1.81 14.21 18.08
CA ASP A 211 2.36 14.27 16.73
C ASP A 211 1.26 14.10 15.67
N ALA A 212 0.39 13.12 15.87
CA ALA A 212 -0.76 12.89 14.98
C ALA A 212 -1.94 12.27 15.72
N GLU A 213 -3.12 12.46 15.15
CA GLU A 213 -4.35 11.80 15.56
C GLU A 213 -5.04 11.23 14.33
N PHE A 214 -5.42 9.96 14.41
CA PHE A 214 -6.16 9.25 13.37
C PHE A 214 -7.52 8.88 13.97
N THR A 215 -8.60 9.18 13.26
CA THR A 215 -9.95 8.76 13.63
C THR A 215 -10.57 7.97 12.50
N ARG A 216 -11.25 6.86 12.82
CA ARG A 216 -11.97 6.01 11.87
C ARG A 216 -13.45 5.97 12.20
N LYS A 217 -14.28 6.18 11.18
CA LYS A 217 -15.68 5.81 11.20
C LYS A 217 -15.84 4.56 10.35
N ILE A 218 -16.17 3.44 10.97
CA ILE A 218 -16.29 2.14 10.33
C ILE A 218 -17.77 1.83 10.11
N THR A 219 -18.13 1.48 8.88
CA THR A 219 -19.45 0.97 8.51
C THR A 219 -19.34 -0.53 8.28
N TYR A 220 -20.20 -1.30 8.92
CA TYR A 220 -20.27 -2.75 8.81
C TYR A 220 -21.48 -3.15 7.95
N LYS A 221 -21.36 -4.28 7.24
CA LYS A 221 -22.46 -4.89 6.46
C LYS A 221 -23.54 -5.48 7.35
#